data_5c14158d628d33dc9e51fca98677c6b0
#
_entry.id   5c14158d628d33dc9e51fca98677c6b0
#
_cell.length_a   1.000
_cell.length_b   1.000
_cell.length_c   1.000
_cell.angle_alpha   90.00
_cell.angle_beta   90.00
_cell.angle_gamma   90.00
#
_symmetry.space_group_name_H-M   'P 1'
#
loop_
_entity.id
_entity.type
_entity.pdbx_description
1 polymer ?
#
loop_
_entity_poly.entity_id
_entity_poly.type
_entity_poly.pdbx_seq_one_letter_code
_entity_poly.pdbx_strand_id
1 'polypeptide(L)'
;MQNKPVRSAWNNFPDAVIHAAESAVKQHPSYSDAKSGDSDAAFTLVRDLISPHAVEELLALCANRRPLLASAHALERTGVNAIPEALAIELARRTGFPVDTSIVQVNVVGHTGASGFVRLARQAMFDGEVVADADYLLVDDFIGQGGTLANLKG
;
A
#
# COMPACT_ATOMS: atom_id res chain seq x y z
N MET A 1 12.04 -22.02 -11.75
CA MET A 1 11.86 -20.75 -12.48
C MET A 1 11.27 -19.74 -11.50
N GLN A 2 11.98 -18.66 -11.22
CA GLN A 2 11.38 -17.56 -10.48
C GLN A 2 10.35 -16.91 -11.42
N ASN A 3 9.07 -17.02 -11.09
CA ASN A 3 8.03 -16.28 -11.80
C ASN A 3 8.30 -14.78 -11.60
N LYS A 4 8.58 -14.08 -12.69
CA LYS A 4 8.67 -12.62 -12.63
C LYS A 4 7.25 -12.07 -12.45
N PRO A 5 7.05 -11.07 -11.58
CA PRO A 5 5.75 -10.44 -11.46
C PRO A 5 5.33 -9.81 -12.79
N VAL A 6 4.06 -9.97 -13.12
CA VAL A 6 3.46 -9.34 -14.28
C VAL A 6 3.16 -7.88 -13.93
N ARG A 7 3.71 -6.96 -14.71
CA ARG A 7 3.43 -5.52 -14.56
C ARG A 7 2.43 -5.08 -15.62
N SER A 8 1.33 -4.53 -15.16
CA SER A 8 0.37 -3.86 -16.05
C SER A 8 0.74 -2.39 -16.27
N ALA A 9 0.55 -1.89 -17.47
CA ALA A 9 0.70 -0.47 -17.76
C ALA A 9 -0.34 0.37 -16.98
N TRP A 10 0.04 1.57 -16.59
CA TRP A 10 -0.87 2.46 -15.84
C TRP A 10 -1.99 3.04 -16.70
N ASN A 11 -1.79 3.15 -18.02
CA ASN A 11 -2.80 3.63 -18.99
C ASN A 11 -3.63 4.82 -18.47
N ASN A 12 -4.94 4.60 -18.22
CA ASN A 12 -5.90 5.61 -17.78
C ASN A 12 -6.04 5.68 -16.25
N PHE A 13 -5.05 5.22 -15.50
CA PHE A 13 -5.07 5.39 -14.04
C PHE A 13 -5.02 6.88 -13.68
N PRO A 14 -5.83 7.33 -12.72
CA PRO A 14 -5.74 8.69 -12.20
C PRO A 14 -4.43 8.90 -11.43
N ASP A 15 -4.10 10.16 -11.17
CA ASP A 15 -2.98 10.51 -10.31
C ASP A 15 -3.17 9.96 -8.89
N ALA A 16 -2.05 9.68 -8.22
CA ALA A 16 -2.08 9.16 -6.86
C ALA A 16 -2.62 10.22 -5.88
N VAL A 17 -3.48 9.78 -4.95
CA VAL A 17 -3.86 10.57 -3.79
C VAL A 17 -2.81 10.39 -2.71
N ILE A 18 -2.24 11.48 -2.22
CA ILE A 18 -1.16 11.46 -1.21
C ILE A 18 -1.77 11.63 0.18
N HIS A 19 -1.66 10.60 1.01
CA HIS A 19 -2.25 10.59 2.36
C HIS A 19 -1.52 11.48 3.36
N ALA A 20 -0.20 11.62 3.21
CA ALA A 20 0.67 12.43 4.07
C ALA A 20 1.99 12.74 3.35
N ALA A 21 2.68 13.80 3.77
CA ALA A 21 4.00 14.10 3.24
C ALA A 21 5.02 13.01 3.67
N GLU A 22 5.87 12.56 2.74
CA GLU A 22 6.88 11.53 3.00
C GLU A 22 7.80 11.90 4.17
N SER A 23 8.22 13.18 4.25
CA SER A 23 9.06 13.68 5.33
C SER A 23 8.37 13.56 6.69
N ALA A 24 7.09 13.87 6.79
CA ALA A 24 6.31 13.75 8.02
C ALA A 24 6.21 12.28 8.46
N VAL A 25 5.98 11.37 7.52
CA VAL A 25 5.94 9.93 7.79
C VAL A 25 7.27 9.44 8.33
N LYS A 26 8.37 9.77 7.67
CA LYS A 26 9.72 9.33 8.06
C LYS A 26 10.21 9.91 9.39
N GLN A 27 9.75 11.10 9.76
CA GLN A 27 10.11 11.77 11.02
C GLN A 27 9.19 11.39 12.19
N HIS A 28 8.12 10.66 11.94
CA HIS A 28 7.20 10.25 13.00
C HIS A 28 7.88 9.30 14.00
N PRO A 29 7.69 9.49 15.32
CA PRO A 29 8.34 8.64 16.34
C PRO A 29 8.09 7.14 16.16
N SER A 30 6.90 6.77 15.70
CA SER A 30 6.52 5.37 15.48
C SER A 30 7.00 4.80 14.14
N TYR A 31 7.70 5.57 13.30
CA TYR A 31 8.04 5.13 11.94
C TYR A 31 8.92 3.88 11.90
N SER A 32 9.98 3.87 12.70
CA SER A 32 10.93 2.74 12.72
C SER A 32 10.24 1.43 13.11
N ASP A 33 9.45 1.46 14.17
CA ASP A 33 8.72 0.29 14.67
C ASP A 33 7.65 -0.16 13.68
N ALA A 34 6.91 0.77 13.11
CA ALA A 34 5.91 0.50 12.07
C ALA A 34 6.53 -0.15 10.83
N LYS A 35 7.69 0.32 10.37
CA LYS A 35 8.43 -0.26 9.24
C LYS A 35 8.98 -1.65 9.55
N SER A 36 9.22 -1.93 10.82
CA SER A 36 9.69 -3.24 11.30
C SER A 36 8.57 -4.24 11.57
N GLY A 37 7.31 -3.84 11.40
CA GLY A 37 6.16 -4.72 11.50
C GLY A 37 5.29 -4.55 12.75
N ASP A 38 5.55 -3.52 13.57
CA ASP A 38 4.70 -3.21 14.72
C ASP A 38 3.38 -2.57 14.25
N SER A 39 2.29 -3.30 14.43
CA SER A 39 0.95 -2.86 14.00
C SER A 39 0.44 -1.66 14.81
N ASP A 40 0.68 -1.61 16.12
CA ASP A 40 0.22 -0.51 16.96
C ASP A 40 0.95 0.79 16.62
N ALA A 41 2.26 0.70 16.36
CA ALA A 41 3.06 1.82 15.87
C ALA A 41 2.57 2.30 14.51
N ALA A 42 2.22 1.39 13.61
CA ALA A 42 1.70 1.72 12.29
C ALA A 42 0.33 2.41 12.37
N PHE A 43 -0.59 1.93 13.21
CA PHE A 43 -1.88 2.59 13.41
C PHE A 43 -1.73 3.97 14.05
N THR A 44 -0.84 4.13 15.01
CA THR A 44 -0.55 5.44 15.62
C THR A 44 -0.07 6.42 14.56
N LEU A 45 0.95 6.04 13.79
CA LEU A 45 1.49 6.84 12.70
C LEU A 45 0.43 7.26 11.68
N VAL A 46 -0.36 6.31 11.21
CA VAL A 46 -1.39 6.57 10.19
C VAL A 46 -2.48 7.50 10.71
N ARG A 47 -2.97 7.29 11.94
CA ARG A 47 -4.00 8.15 12.54
C ARG A 47 -3.53 9.57 12.74
N ASP A 48 -2.28 9.74 13.14
CA ASP A 48 -1.71 11.06 13.40
C ASP A 48 -1.46 11.87 12.12
N LEU A 49 -1.13 11.19 11.03
CA LEU A 49 -0.63 11.85 9.81
C LEU A 49 -1.61 11.88 8.64
N ILE A 50 -2.62 11.01 8.61
CA ILE A 50 -3.53 10.96 7.45
C ILE A 50 -4.27 12.28 7.29
N SER A 51 -4.13 12.89 6.11
CA SER A 51 -4.78 14.16 5.80
C SER A 51 -6.28 13.99 5.61
N PRO A 52 -7.15 14.76 6.31
CA PRO A 52 -8.58 14.80 6.02
C PRO A 52 -8.88 15.18 4.57
N HIS A 53 -8.09 16.09 4.00
CA HIS A 53 -8.19 16.50 2.60
C HIS A 53 -7.94 15.33 1.64
N ALA A 54 -6.94 14.49 1.93
CA ALA A 54 -6.68 13.30 1.12
C ALA A 54 -7.87 12.31 1.13
N VAL A 55 -8.54 12.16 2.27
CA VAL A 55 -9.76 11.34 2.37
C VAL A 55 -10.90 11.93 1.53
N GLU A 56 -11.11 13.24 1.59
CA GLU A 56 -12.11 13.94 0.76
C GLU A 56 -11.80 13.78 -0.74
N GLU A 57 -10.55 13.96 -1.13
CA GLU A 57 -10.08 13.78 -2.51
C GLU A 57 -10.32 12.35 -3.00
N LEU A 58 -10.04 11.37 -2.16
CA LEU A 58 -10.27 9.96 -2.45
C LEU A 58 -11.75 9.66 -2.66
N LEU A 59 -12.62 10.16 -1.78
CA LEU A 59 -14.07 10.02 -1.90
C LEU A 59 -14.59 10.67 -3.18
N ALA A 60 -14.10 11.84 -3.55
CA ALA A 60 -14.45 12.52 -4.78
C ALA A 60 -14.00 11.73 -6.01
N LEU A 61 -12.77 11.17 -5.99
CA LEU A 61 -12.25 10.34 -7.07
C LEU A 61 -13.09 9.08 -7.28
N CYS A 62 -13.52 8.44 -6.21
CA CYS A 62 -14.34 7.23 -6.28
C CYS A 62 -15.81 7.54 -6.63
N ALA A 63 -16.26 8.77 -6.44
CA ALA A 63 -17.65 9.19 -6.66
C ALA A 63 -18.63 8.24 -5.94
N ASN A 64 -19.54 7.57 -6.69
CA ASN A 64 -20.51 6.62 -6.12
C ASN A 64 -20.01 5.17 -6.07
N ARG A 65 -18.75 4.93 -6.39
CA ARG A 65 -18.16 3.59 -6.36
C ARG A 65 -17.73 3.25 -4.94
N ARG A 66 -17.70 1.95 -4.67
CA ARG A 66 -17.20 1.39 -3.41
C ARG A 66 -16.08 0.40 -3.71
N PRO A 67 -14.86 0.89 -3.99
CA PRO A 67 -13.76 0.01 -4.32
C PRO A 67 -13.35 -0.84 -3.12
N LEU A 68 -12.76 -2.00 -3.42
CA LEU A 68 -12.04 -2.80 -2.44
C LEU A 68 -10.66 -2.17 -2.22
N LEU A 69 -10.28 -1.98 -0.97
CA LEU A 69 -8.94 -1.51 -0.61
C LEU A 69 -7.98 -2.69 -0.59
N ALA A 70 -6.95 -2.66 -1.42
CA ALA A 70 -5.89 -3.67 -1.44
C ALA A 70 -4.56 -3.01 -1.09
N SER A 71 -3.91 -3.46 -0.02
CA SER A 71 -2.62 -2.96 0.42
C SER A 71 -1.47 -3.90 0.09
N ALA A 72 -0.28 -3.32 -0.10
CA ALA A 72 0.96 -4.06 -0.23
C ALA A 72 1.38 -4.60 1.15
N HIS A 73 0.78 -5.71 1.60
CA HIS A 73 1.09 -6.36 2.89
C HIS A 73 1.52 -7.81 2.69
N ALA A 74 2.30 -8.35 3.64
CA ALA A 74 2.76 -9.73 3.60
C ALA A 74 2.08 -10.59 4.68
N LEU A 75 2.09 -11.92 4.44
CA LEU A 75 1.51 -12.91 5.36
C LEU A 75 2.25 -12.97 6.69
N GLU A 76 3.58 -12.87 6.66
CA GLU A 76 4.42 -12.88 7.86
C GLU A 76 4.69 -11.45 8.32
N ARG A 77 4.23 -11.13 9.51
CA ARG A 77 4.30 -9.77 10.05
C ARG A 77 5.66 -9.39 10.61
N THR A 78 6.48 -10.36 10.99
CA THR A 78 7.79 -10.10 11.60
C THR A 78 8.78 -9.54 10.57
N GLY A 79 9.22 -8.32 10.78
CA GLY A 79 10.15 -7.63 9.87
C GLY A 79 9.52 -7.08 8.60
N VAL A 80 8.19 -7.14 8.46
CA VAL A 80 7.44 -6.61 7.31
C VAL A 80 6.81 -5.27 7.65
N ASN A 81 6.89 -4.32 6.74
CA ASN A 81 6.29 -3.00 6.88
C ASN A 81 4.78 -3.08 7.14
N ALA A 82 4.34 -2.64 8.31
CA ALA A 82 2.93 -2.66 8.72
C ALA A 82 2.14 -1.42 8.28
N ILE A 83 2.78 -0.40 7.72
CA ILE A 83 2.13 0.86 7.38
C ILE A 83 1.06 0.70 6.29
N PRO A 84 1.29 0.00 5.17
CA PRO A 84 0.28 -0.13 4.11
C PRO A 84 -1.02 -0.78 4.59
N GLU A 85 -0.93 -1.83 5.40
CA GLU A 85 -2.09 -2.50 5.98
C GLU A 85 -2.85 -1.58 6.94
N ALA A 86 -2.14 -0.90 7.84
CA ALA A 86 -2.74 0.06 8.77
C ALA A 86 -3.42 1.22 8.04
N LEU A 87 -2.81 1.72 6.95
CA LEU A 87 -3.38 2.75 6.11
C LEU A 87 -4.68 2.28 5.43
N ALA A 88 -4.70 1.07 4.88
CA ALA A 88 -5.90 0.52 4.26
C ALA A 88 -7.05 0.37 5.27
N ILE A 89 -6.76 -0.11 6.47
CA ILE A 89 -7.76 -0.26 7.54
C ILE A 89 -8.29 1.11 8.00
N GLU A 90 -7.42 2.10 8.20
CA GLU A 90 -7.85 3.45 8.59
C GLU A 90 -8.65 4.15 7.48
N LEU A 91 -8.27 3.97 6.22
CA LEU A 91 -9.07 4.43 5.08
C LEU A 91 -10.45 3.77 5.06
N ALA A 92 -10.52 2.46 5.29
CA ALA A 92 -11.79 1.73 5.39
C ALA A 92 -12.70 2.31 6.49
N ARG A 93 -12.11 2.62 7.64
CA ARG A 93 -12.85 3.25 8.75
C ARG A 93 -13.41 4.63 8.39
N ARG A 94 -12.64 5.44 7.65
CA ARG A 94 -13.04 6.81 7.29
C ARG A 94 -13.96 6.88 6.09
N THR A 95 -13.83 5.97 5.13
CA THR A 95 -14.59 5.99 3.87
C THR A 95 -15.79 5.03 3.87
N GLY A 96 -15.76 4.00 4.69
CA GLY A 96 -16.70 2.88 4.64
C GLY A 96 -16.40 1.88 3.52
N PHE A 97 -15.25 2.00 2.83
CA PHE A 97 -14.87 1.05 1.80
C PHE A 97 -14.38 -0.27 2.41
N PRO A 98 -14.70 -1.41 1.81
CA PRO A 98 -14.23 -2.71 2.29
C PRO A 98 -12.75 -2.91 2.00
N VAL A 99 -12.07 -3.72 2.84
CA VAL A 99 -10.68 -4.14 2.63
C VAL A 99 -10.67 -5.56 2.09
N ASP A 100 -9.90 -5.79 1.03
CA ASP A 100 -9.58 -7.13 0.54
C ASP A 100 -8.27 -7.60 1.19
N THR A 101 -8.38 -8.59 2.06
CA THR A 101 -7.25 -9.20 2.75
C THR A 101 -6.75 -10.48 2.08
N SER A 102 -7.35 -10.90 0.99
CA SER A 102 -6.97 -12.11 0.27
C SER A 102 -5.69 -11.94 -0.55
N ILE A 103 -5.41 -10.72 -1.00
CA ILE A 103 -4.22 -10.40 -1.79
C ILE A 103 -3.06 -10.08 -0.85
N VAL A 104 -2.02 -10.91 -0.89
CA VAL A 104 -0.87 -10.81 0.02
C VAL A 104 0.45 -10.84 -0.74
N GLN A 105 1.44 -10.16 -0.22
CA GLN A 105 2.80 -10.26 -0.70
C GLN A 105 3.43 -11.57 -0.22
N VAL A 106 3.90 -12.39 -1.15
CA VAL A 106 4.43 -13.74 -0.85
C VAL A 106 5.96 -13.77 -0.69
N ASN A 107 6.64 -12.66 -0.92
CA ASN A 107 8.08 -12.54 -0.70
C ASN A 107 8.41 -11.28 0.09
N VAL A 108 9.46 -11.36 0.93
CA VAL A 108 9.97 -10.20 1.66
C VAL A 108 10.96 -9.45 0.78
N VAL A 109 10.69 -8.16 0.54
CA VAL A 109 11.56 -7.29 -0.26
C VAL A 109 11.90 -6.03 0.53
N GLY A 110 13.14 -5.95 1.01
CA GLY A 110 13.67 -4.73 1.63
C GLY A 110 14.13 -3.75 0.56
N HIS A 111 13.41 -2.65 0.37
CA HIS A 111 13.77 -1.61 -0.60
C HIS A 111 14.42 -0.38 0.04
N THR A 112 14.31 -0.21 1.35
CA THR A 112 14.87 0.93 2.07
C THR A 112 16.39 0.94 1.94
N GLY A 113 16.93 1.98 1.31
CA GLY A 113 18.37 2.12 1.06
C GLY A 113 18.94 1.22 -0.06
N ALA A 114 18.12 0.42 -0.73
CA ALA A 114 18.56 -0.43 -1.82
C ALA A 114 18.88 0.37 -3.10
N SER A 115 19.93 -0.02 -3.82
CA SER A 115 20.25 0.53 -5.13
C SER A 115 19.16 0.18 -6.15
N GLY A 116 19.07 0.96 -7.25
CA GLY A 116 18.12 0.69 -8.33
C GLY A 116 18.22 -0.72 -8.90
N PHE A 117 19.45 -1.27 -8.98
CA PHE A 117 19.70 -2.63 -9.45
C PHE A 117 19.10 -3.68 -8.48
N VAL A 118 19.26 -3.51 -7.15
CA VAL A 118 18.67 -4.42 -6.15
C VAL A 118 17.15 -4.36 -6.17
N ARG A 119 16.57 -3.18 -6.40
CA ARG A 119 15.12 -3.02 -6.57
C ARG A 119 14.57 -3.73 -7.80
N LEU A 120 15.31 -3.74 -8.89
CA LEU A 120 14.94 -4.48 -10.10
C LEU A 120 15.08 -5.99 -9.93
N ALA A 121 16.08 -6.45 -9.17
CA ALA A 121 16.34 -7.86 -8.92
C ALA A 121 15.38 -8.47 -7.88
N ARG A 122 14.87 -7.68 -6.95
CA ARG A 122 13.98 -8.12 -5.85
C ARG A 122 12.66 -7.39 -5.93
N GLN A 123 11.77 -7.86 -6.79
CA GLN A 123 10.44 -7.29 -6.95
C GLN A 123 9.44 -7.94 -5.99
N ALA A 124 8.50 -7.14 -5.47
CA ALA A 124 7.38 -7.66 -4.69
C ALA A 124 6.51 -8.55 -5.56
N MET A 125 6.20 -9.75 -5.07
CA MET A 125 5.28 -10.70 -5.71
C MET A 125 4.04 -10.84 -4.84
N PHE A 126 2.88 -10.84 -5.47
CA PHE A 126 1.58 -10.95 -4.81
C PHE A 126 0.85 -12.21 -5.27
N ASP A 127 0.03 -12.76 -4.38
CA ASP A 127 -0.86 -13.87 -4.64
C ASP A 127 -2.20 -13.61 -3.93
N GLY A 128 -3.27 -14.19 -4.45
CA GLY A 128 -4.61 -14.03 -3.90
C GLY A 128 -5.70 -14.12 -4.95
N GLU A 129 -6.93 -14.21 -4.49
CA GLU A 129 -8.10 -14.22 -5.37
C GLU A 129 -8.62 -12.80 -5.60
N VAL A 130 -8.67 -12.40 -6.85
CA VAL A 130 -9.25 -11.11 -7.25
C VAL A 130 -10.76 -11.27 -7.47
N VAL A 131 -11.53 -10.39 -6.86
CA VAL A 131 -12.99 -10.34 -7.10
C VAL A 131 -13.22 -9.79 -8.50
N ALA A 132 -13.80 -10.62 -9.37
CA ALA A 132 -14.13 -10.23 -10.73
C ALA A 132 -15.11 -9.05 -10.74
N ASP A 133 -14.90 -8.12 -11.67
CA ASP A 133 -15.75 -6.93 -11.86
C ASP A 133 -15.81 -5.97 -10.67
N ALA A 134 -14.94 -6.11 -9.67
CA ALA A 134 -14.79 -5.15 -8.60
C ALA A 134 -13.79 -4.05 -8.95
N ASP A 135 -14.06 -2.84 -8.49
CA ASP A 135 -13.07 -1.76 -8.50
C ASP A 135 -12.10 -1.95 -7.33
N TYR A 136 -10.82 -1.75 -7.56
CA TYR A 136 -9.79 -1.83 -6.54
C TYR A 136 -9.08 -0.48 -6.35
N LEU A 137 -8.84 -0.13 -5.10
CA LEU A 137 -7.99 0.97 -4.70
C LEU A 137 -6.70 0.41 -4.11
N LEU A 138 -5.59 0.65 -4.78
CA LEU A 138 -4.29 0.15 -4.35
C LEU A 138 -3.67 1.10 -3.33
N VAL A 139 -3.21 0.56 -2.20
CA VAL A 139 -2.71 1.31 -1.05
C VAL A 139 -1.28 0.91 -0.73
N ASP A 140 -0.41 1.91 -0.58
CA ASP A 140 0.97 1.73 -0.13
C ASP A 140 1.36 2.88 0.81
N ASP A 141 2.47 2.75 1.54
CA ASP A 141 2.91 3.79 2.47
C ASP A 141 3.38 5.06 1.74
N PHE A 142 4.21 4.91 0.73
CA PHE A 142 4.57 5.96 -0.23
C PHE A 142 5.08 5.36 -1.55
N ILE A 143 4.94 6.13 -2.59
CA ILE A 143 5.31 5.71 -3.94
C ILE A 143 6.68 6.30 -4.29
N GLY A 144 7.69 5.42 -4.43
CA GLY A 144 8.99 5.80 -5.00
C GLY A 144 8.94 5.71 -6.53
N GLN A 145 9.31 4.54 -7.06
CA GLN A 145 9.28 4.26 -8.52
C GLN A 145 7.96 3.59 -8.98
N GLY A 146 7.03 3.35 -8.07
CA GLY A 146 5.74 2.72 -8.37
C GLY A 146 5.80 1.21 -8.66
N GLY A 147 6.95 0.56 -8.49
CA GLY A 147 7.12 -0.85 -8.82
C GLY A 147 6.27 -1.80 -7.99
N THR A 148 6.14 -1.56 -6.70
CA THR A 148 5.30 -2.36 -5.79
C THR A 148 3.84 -2.31 -6.20
N LEU A 149 3.29 -1.13 -6.43
CA LEU A 149 1.91 -0.97 -6.88
C LEU A 149 1.67 -1.50 -8.29
N ALA A 150 2.64 -1.37 -9.20
CA ALA A 150 2.55 -1.95 -10.54
C ALA A 150 2.50 -3.47 -10.52
N ASN A 151 3.22 -4.12 -9.60
CA ASN A 151 3.18 -5.56 -9.41
C ASN A 151 1.87 -6.00 -8.72
N LEU A 152 1.38 -5.22 -7.76
CA LEU A 152 0.10 -5.49 -7.09
C LEU A 152 -1.08 -5.40 -8.07
N LYS A 153 -1.01 -4.49 -9.04
CA LYS A 153 -2.03 -4.31 -10.08
C LYS A 153 -2.05 -5.46 -11.09
N GLY A 154 -0.88 -6.03 -11.42
CA GLY A 154 -0.73 -7.09 -12.43
C GLY A 154 -1.20 -8.44 -12.01
#